data_5baba99eaaf482cadaa0e522b5a4ac26
#
_entry.id   5baba99eaaf482cadaa0e522b5a4ac26
#
_cell.length_a   1.000
_cell.length_b   1.000
_cell.length_c   1.000
_cell.angle_alpha   90.00
_cell.angle_beta   90.00
_cell.angle_gamma   90.00
#
_symmetry.space_group_name_H-M   'P 1'
#
loop_
_entity.id
_entity.type
_entity.pdbx_description
1 polymer ?
#
loop_
_entity_poly.entity_id
_entity_poly.type
_entity_poly.pdbx_seq_one_letter_code
_entity_poly.pdbx_strand_id
1 'polypeptide(L)'
;NCIIHQLRNSSKYVSYKDLKALMADLKAVYTAVDEQAALDALDTFAERWDKKYPKISQSWRDNWANLSTYFKYPQEVRRLIYTTNAIEGFNRQLRKVTKAKSVFPTDDSLLKMLYLATMDITRKWTGRRQDWSMIHAQMAVYFADRMPV
;
A
#
# COMPACT_ATOMS: atom_id res chain seq x y z
N ASN A 1 5.62 0.42 9.28
CA ASN A 1 5.60 -0.47 8.12
C ASN A 1 4.20 -0.49 7.50
N CYS A 2 4.12 -0.52 6.16
CA CYS A 2 2.87 -0.54 5.40
C CYS A 2 2.68 -1.95 4.82
N ILE A 3 1.45 -2.43 4.72
CA ILE A 3 1.11 -3.75 4.15
C ILE A 3 1.78 -3.98 2.78
N ILE A 4 1.78 -2.96 1.90
CA ILE A 4 2.39 -3.07 0.56
C ILE A 4 3.90 -3.30 0.65
N HIS A 5 4.59 -2.60 1.56
CA HIS A 5 6.02 -2.81 1.76
C HIS A 5 6.31 -4.18 2.38
N GLN A 6 5.47 -4.64 3.32
CA GLN A 6 5.59 -5.98 3.89
C GLN A 6 5.42 -7.07 2.82
N LEU A 7 4.43 -6.92 1.92
CA LEU A 7 4.23 -7.83 0.79
C LEU A 7 5.43 -7.84 -0.18
N ARG A 8 5.96 -6.67 -0.53
CA ARG A 8 7.15 -6.55 -1.38
C ARG A 8 8.37 -7.22 -0.74
N ASN A 9 8.57 -7.04 0.55
CA ASN A 9 9.65 -7.71 1.29
C ASN A 9 9.44 -9.22 1.32
N SER A 10 8.21 -9.68 1.54
CA SER A 10 7.86 -11.10 1.54
C SER A 10 8.15 -11.78 0.19
N SER A 11 7.94 -11.09 -0.92
CA SER A 11 8.14 -11.64 -2.27
C SER A 11 9.60 -11.64 -2.73
N LYS A 12 10.47 -10.84 -2.11
CA LYS A 12 11.82 -10.54 -2.62
C LYS A 12 12.73 -11.76 -2.76
N TYR A 13 12.58 -12.75 -1.88
CA TYR A 13 13.46 -13.92 -1.83
C TYR A 13 12.71 -15.24 -2.14
N VAL A 14 11.50 -15.12 -2.69
CA VAL A 14 10.67 -16.28 -3.05
C VAL A 14 10.97 -16.72 -4.47
N SER A 15 11.09 -18.03 -4.70
CA SER A 15 11.28 -18.58 -6.03
C SER A 15 10.07 -18.25 -6.92
N TYR A 16 10.32 -18.03 -8.21
CA TYR A 16 9.27 -17.68 -9.16
C TYR A 16 8.10 -18.68 -9.18
N LYS A 17 8.39 -19.99 -9.06
CA LYS A 17 7.39 -21.03 -9.08
C LYS A 17 6.43 -21.00 -7.88
N ASP A 18 6.91 -20.53 -6.72
CA ASP A 18 6.12 -20.48 -5.48
C ASP A 18 5.41 -19.13 -5.30
N LEU A 19 5.90 -18.09 -5.99
CA LEU A 19 5.50 -16.70 -5.77
C LEU A 19 3.98 -16.51 -5.85
N LYS A 20 3.34 -17.07 -6.87
CA LYS A 20 1.89 -16.91 -7.09
C LYS A 20 1.08 -17.55 -5.95
N ALA A 21 1.43 -18.75 -5.54
CA ALA A 21 0.72 -19.47 -4.47
C ALA A 21 0.97 -18.78 -3.11
N LEU A 22 2.22 -18.44 -2.81
CA LEU A 22 2.59 -17.76 -1.57
C LEU A 22 1.89 -16.40 -1.44
N MET A 23 1.84 -15.61 -2.51
CA MET A 23 1.14 -14.32 -2.50
C MET A 23 -0.38 -14.47 -2.37
N ALA A 24 -0.96 -15.56 -2.87
CA ALA A 24 -2.38 -15.87 -2.67
C ALA A 24 -2.67 -16.20 -1.19
N ASP A 25 -1.80 -16.95 -0.54
CA ASP A 25 -1.95 -17.28 0.90
C ASP A 25 -1.75 -16.02 1.76
N LEU A 26 -0.76 -15.16 1.46
CA LEU A 26 -0.62 -13.88 2.14
C LEU A 26 -1.82 -12.96 1.92
N LYS A 27 -2.51 -13.07 0.78
CA LYS A 27 -3.73 -12.30 0.54
C LYS A 27 -4.80 -12.62 1.58
N ALA A 28 -4.96 -13.89 1.97
CA ALA A 28 -5.90 -14.27 3.02
C ALA A 28 -5.62 -13.55 4.35
N VAL A 29 -4.36 -13.31 4.68
CA VAL A 29 -3.96 -12.58 5.90
C VAL A 29 -4.45 -11.13 5.87
N TYR A 30 -4.09 -10.36 4.84
CA TYR A 30 -4.40 -8.92 4.84
C TYR A 30 -5.81 -8.58 4.34
N THR A 31 -6.56 -9.52 3.79
CA THR A 31 -7.97 -9.33 3.44
C THR A 31 -8.95 -9.95 4.45
N ALA A 32 -8.44 -10.51 5.54
CA ALA A 32 -9.25 -11.10 6.59
C ALA A 32 -10.28 -10.10 7.16
N VAL A 33 -11.38 -10.61 7.67
CA VAL A 33 -12.49 -9.79 8.18
C VAL A 33 -12.06 -8.95 9.38
N ASP A 34 -11.26 -9.53 10.26
CA ASP A 34 -10.72 -8.92 11.46
C ASP A 34 -9.29 -9.37 11.76
N GLU A 35 -8.74 -8.88 12.86
CA GLU A 35 -7.38 -9.17 13.29
C GLU A 35 -7.18 -10.63 13.67
N GLN A 36 -8.18 -11.28 14.32
CA GLN A 36 -8.08 -12.67 14.73
C GLN A 36 -8.04 -13.59 13.51
N ALA A 37 -8.96 -13.41 12.57
CA ALA A 37 -8.98 -14.17 11.32
C ALA A 37 -7.69 -13.98 10.50
N ALA A 38 -7.06 -12.81 10.61
CA ALA A 38 -5.76 -12.55 9.97
C ALA A 38 -4.63 -13.32 10.63
N LEU A 39 -4.62 -13.45 11.97
CA LEU A 39 -3.65 -14.26 12.69
C LEU A 39 -3.82 -15.75 12.36
N ASP A 40 -5.05 -16.25 12.32
CA ASP A 40 -5.35 -17.65 11.95
C ASP A 40 -4.87 -17.95 10.51
N ALA A 41 -5.08 -17.00 9.60
CA ALA A 41 -4.57 -17.10 8.22
C ALA A 41 -3.03 -17.06 8.17
N LEU A 42 -2.40 -16.29 9.05
CA LEU A 42 -0.92 -16.23 9.16
C LEU A 42 -0.36 -17.53 9.73
N ASP A 43 -1.05 -18.18 10.66
CA ASP A 43 -0.68 -19.50 11.19
C ASP A 43 -0.77 -20.57 10.09
N THR A 44 -1.87 -20.59 9.34
CA THR A 44 -2.03 -21.46 8.16
C THR A 44 -0.94 -21.22 7.11
N PHE A 45 -0.59 -19.96 6.88
CA PHE A 45 0.53 -19.60 6.02
C PHE A 45 1.86 -20.18 6.53
N ALA A 46 2.13 -20.05 7.83
CA ALA A 46 3.35 -20.54 8.45
C ALA A 46 3.47 -22.07 8.34
N GLU A 47 2.39 -22.82 8.63
CA GLU A 47 2.37 -24.28 8.48
C GLU A 47 2.76 -24.74 7.07
N ARG A 48 2.32 -24.02 6.06
CA ARG A 48 2.59 -24.36 4.66
C ARG A 48 3.98 -23.95 4.19
N TRP A 49 4.46 -22.79 4.62
CA TRP A 49 5.61 -22.14 3.99
C TRP A 49 6.89 -22.08 4.84
N ASP A 50 6.80 -22.20 6.17
CA ASP A 50 7.95 -21.98 7.07
C ASP A 50 9.07 -22.99 6.85
N LYS A 51 8.79 -24.21 6.41
CA LYS A 51 9.84 -25.18 6.04
C LYS A 51 10.75 -24.66 4.93
N LYS A 52 10.23 -23.77 4.07
CA LYS A 52 10.96 -23.23 2.91
C LYS A 52 11.33 -21.75 3.06
N TYR A 53 10.44 -20.96 3.67
CA TYR A 53 10.56 -19.51 3.79
C TYR A 53 10.26 -19.00 5.22
N PRO A 54 10.93 -19.48 6.26
CA PRO A 54 10.58 -19.22 7.67
C PRO A 54 10.63 -17.73 8.03
N LYS A 55 11.47 -16.96 7.36
CA LYS A 55 11.62 -15.52 7.63
C LYS A 55 10.39 -14.69 7.24
N ILE A 56 9.48 -15.22 6.42
CA ILE A 56 8.33 -14.44 5.96
C ILE A 56 7.30 -14.34 7.10
N SER A 57 6.81 -15.47 7.62
CA SER A 57 5.86 -15.48 8.74
C SER A 57 6.44 -14.77 9.96
N GLN A 58 7.73 -15.01 10.29
CA GLN A 58 8.43 -14.32 11.35
C GLN A 58 8.40 -12.79 11.17
N SER A 59 8.74 -12.31 9.97
CA SER A 59 8.71 -10.87 9.68
C SER A 59 7.30 -10.25 9.80
N TRP A 60 6.26 -11.00 9.47
CA TRP A 60 4.88 -10.55 9.67
C TRP A 60 4.53 -10.46 11.16
N ARG A 61 4.94 -11.44 11.96
CA ARG A 61 4.72 -11.45 13.42
C ARG A 61 5.49 -10.33 14.11
N ASP A 62 6.78 -10.14 13.77
CA ASP A 62 7.63 -9.08 14.33
C ASP A 62 7.08 -7.67 14.06
N ASN A 63 6.40 -7.49 12.93
CA ASN A 63 5.79 -6.22 12.55
C ASN A 63 4.29 -6.13 12.86
N TRP A 64 3.71 -7.15 13.50
CA TRP A 64 2.27 -7.27 13.64
C TRP A 64 1.60 -6.07 14.29
N ALA A 65 2.16 -5.56 15.37
CA ALA A 65 1.63 -4.38 16.07
C ALA A 65 1.43 -3.16 15.16
N ASN A 66 2.31 -3.00 14.14
CA ASN A 66 2.19 -1.93 13.16
C ASN A 66 1.24 -2.30 12.00
N LEU A 67 1.24 -3.58 11.60
CA LEU A 67 0.44 -4.07 10.49
C LEU A 67 -1.04 -4.18 10.88
N SER A 68 -1.36 -4.63 12.09
CA SER A 68 -2.73 -4.86 12.54
C SER A 68 -3.54 -3.57 12.73
N THR A 69 -2.88 -2.42 12.85
CA THR A 69 -3.57 -1.13 13.05
C THR A 69 -4.62 -0.82 12.00
N TYR A 70 -4.44 -1.32 10.78
CA TYR A 70 -5.40 -1.05 9.70
C TYR A 70 -6.70 -1.85 9.84
N PHE A 71 -6.74 -2.94 10.61
CA PHE A 71 -7.97 -3.69 10.90
C PHE A 71 -9.00 -2.89 11.69
N LYS A 72 -8.58 -1.77 12.31
CA LYS A 72 -9.49 -0.80 12.97
C LYS A 72 -10.43 -0.10 11.97
N TYR A 73 -10.09 -0.11 10.68
CA TYR A 73 -10.87 0.56 9.64
C TYR A 73 -11.79 -0.42 8.91
N PRO A 74 -12.94 0.06 8.39
CA PRO A 74 -13.82 -0.72 7.53
C PRO A 74 -13.10 -1.27 6.31
N GLN A 75 -13.60 -2.36 5.75
CA GLN A 75 -12.96 -3.09 4.66
C GLN A 75 -12.72 -2.21 3.41
N GLU A 76 -13.64 -1.29 3.11
CA GLU A 76 -13.54 -0.37 1.99
C GLU A 76 -12.37 0.61 2.16
N VAL A 77 -12.19 1.13 3.37
CA VAL A 77 -11.05 1.98 3.72
C VAL A 77 -9.75 1.17 3.70
N ARG A 78 -9.75 -0.07 4.25
CA ARG A 78 -8.59 -0.97 4.21
C ARG A 78 -8.16 -1.25 2.77
N ARG A 79 -9.10 -1.40 1.85
CA ARG A 79 -8.83 -1.60 0.43
C ARG A 79 -8.03 -0.46 -0.19
N LEU A 80 -8.22 0.79 0.26
CA LEU A 80 -7.36 1.91 -0.16
C LEU A 80 -5.92 1.72 0.27
N ILE A 81 -5.72 1.20 1.48
CA ILE A 81 -4.38 1.07 2.10
C ILE A 81 -3.54 0.01 1.35
N TYR A 82 -4.14 -1.11 0.93
CA TYR A 82 -3.39 -2.21 0.34
C TYR A 82 -3.51 -2.34 -1.19
N THR A 83 -4.35 -1.54 -1.88
CA THR A 83 -4.49 -1.68 -3.34
C THR A 83 -3.72 -0.67 -4.16
N THR A 84 -3.55 0.56 -3.67
CA THR A 84 -2.94 1.60 -4.49
C THR A 84 -2.16 2.57 -3.64
N ASN A 85 -0.87 2.62 -3.88
CA ASN A 85 -0.09 3.73 -3.38
C ASN A 85 -0.06 4.85 -4.44
N ALA A 86 -1.12 5.67 -4.46
CA ALA A 86 -1.25 6.78 -5.40
C ALA A 86 -0.06 7.75 -5.28
N ILE A 87 0.41 7.99 -4.05
CA ILE A 87 1.56 8.87 -3.80
C ILE A 87 2.88 8.27 -4.33
N GLU A 88 3.09 6.94 -4.22
CA GLU A 88 4.26 6.31 -4.83
C GLU A 88 4.22 6.38 -6.36
N GLY A 89 3.03 6.18 -6.95
CA GLY A 89 2.81 6.33 -8.39
C GLY A 89 3.12 7.76 -8.85
N PHE A 90 2.62 8.75 -8.13
CA PHE A 90 2.89 10.16 -8.35
C PHE A 90 4.39 10.48 -8.22
N ASN A 91 5.02 10.10 -7.12
CA ASN A 91 6.44 10.31 -6.88
C ASN A 91 7.31 9.63 -7.95
N ARG A 92 6.92 8.45 -8.44
CA ARG A 92 7.62 7.78 -9.55
C ARG A 92 7.54 8.60 -10.85
N GLN A 93 6.40 9.21 -11.14
CA GLN A 93 6.26 10.08 -12.32
C GLN A 93 7.08 11.36 -12.17
N LEU A 94 7.07 12.01 -10.99
CA LEU A 94 7.93 13.15 -10.71
C LEU A 94 9.42 12.79 -10.87
N ARG A 95 9.85 11.62 -10.36
CA ARG A 95 11.24 11.16 -10.50
C ARG A 95 11.67 10.96 -11.94
N LYS A 96 10.78 10.60 -12.87
CA LYS A 96 11.14 10.53 -14.30
C LYS A 96 11.58 11.89 -14.83
N VAL A 97 10.87 12.96 -14.42
CA VAL A 97 11.19 14.32 -14.86
C VAL A 97 12.43 14.87 -14.15
N THR A 98 12.54 14.66 -12.83
CA THR A 98 13.70 15.16 -12.05
C THR A 98 15.00 14.44 -12.38
N LYS A 99 14.95 13.14 -12.76
CA LYS A 99 16.15 12.40 -13.19
C LYS A 99 16.66 12.83 -14.57
N ALA A 100 15.75 13.27 -15.44
CA ALA A 100 16.15 13.76 -16.77
C ALA A 100 16.86 15.12 -16.69
N LYS A 101 16.67 15.88 -15.59
CA LYS A 101 17.33 17.16 -15.36
C LYS A 101 17.81 17.20 -13.93
N SER A 102 19.09 16.91 -13.71
CA SER A 102 19.70 16.76 -12.39
C SER A 102 20.16 18.06 -11.74
N VAL A 103 20.26 19.17 -12.50
CA VAL A 103 20.70 20.47 -12.02
C VAL A 103 19.70 21.54 -12.40
N PHE A 104 19.31 22.35 -11.42
CA PHE A 104 18.42 23.49 -11.58
C PHE A 104 19.17 24.76 -11.20
N PRO A 105 19.13 25.82 -12.05
CA PRO A 105 19.85 27.07 -11.77
C PRO A 105 19.30 27.81 -10.55
N THR A 106 18.00 27.69 -10.26
CA THR A 106 17.32 28.34 -9.14
C THR A 106 16.21 27.45 -8.56
N ASP A 107 15.80 27.70 -7.32
CA ASP A 107 14.66 27.01 -6.69
C ASP A 107 13.37 27.26 -7.47
N ASP A 108 13.17 28.46 -8.01
CA ASP A 108 12.02 28.78 -8.86
C ASP A 108 11.96 27.92 -10.12
N SER A 109 13.10 27.63 -10.72
CA SER A 109 13.17 26.76 -11.90
C SER A 109 12.78 25.31 -11.56
N LEU A 110 13.15 24.83 -10.37
CA LEU A 110 12.73 23.54 -9.84
C LEU A 110 11.22 23.52 -9.55
N LEU A 111 10.71 24.52 -8.83
CA LEU A 111 9.29 24.63 -8.49
C LEU A 111 8.42 24.71 -9.74
N LYS A 112 8.80 25.50 -10.73
CA LYS A 112 8.09 25.59 -12.02
C LYS A 112 8.05 24.22 -12.75
N MET A 113 9.16 23.50 -12.77
CA MET A 113 9.21 22.18 -13.39
C MET A 113 8.34 21.17 -12.64
N LEU A 114 8.38 21.14 -11.29
CA LEU A 114 7.52 20.29 -10.47
C LEU A 114 6.04 20.62 -10.66
N TYR A 115 5.69 21.91 -10.74
CA TYR A 115 4.33 22.35 -11.02
C TYR A 115 3.83 21.83 -12.38
N LEU A 116 4.59 22.04 -13.44
CA LEU A 116 4.21 21.60 -14.80
C LEU A 116 4.11 20.06 -14.87
N ALA A 117 5.04 19.35 -14.24
CA ALA A 117 4.98 17.90 -14.16
C ALA A 117 3.74 17.42 -13.39
N THR A 118 3.39 18.08 -12.29
CA THR A 118 2.18 17.77 -11.50
C THR A 118 0.92 17.98 -12.34
N MET A 119 0.82 19.08 -13.05
CA MET A 119 -0.32 19.36 -13.94
C MET A 119 -0.48 18.29 -15.02
N ASP A 120 0.62 17.83 -15.65
CA ASP A 120 0.56 16.77 -16.67
C ASP A 120 0.19 15.40 -16.08
N ILE A 121 0.70 15.07 -14.89
CA ILE A 121 0.39 13.82 -14.19
C ILE A 121 -1.09 13.80 -13.77
N THR A 122 -1.58 14.88 -13.16
CA THR A 122 -2.95 14.94 -12.62
C THR A 122 -4.01 15.02 -13.71
N ARG A 123 -3.70 15.62 -14.88
CA ARG A 123 -4.59 15.60 -16.05
C ARG A 123 -4.98 14.19 -16.48
N LYS A 124 -4.11 13.19 -16.23
CA LYS A 124 -4.35 11.77 -16.54
C LYS A 124 -5.17 11.05 -15.46
N TRP A 125 -5.47 11.71 -14.35
CA TRP A 125 -6.28 11.15 -13.26
C TRP A 125 -7.77 11.36 -13.52
N THR A 126 -8.30 10.68 -14.50
CA THR A 126 -9.71 10.79 -14.93
C THR A 126 -10.61 9.72 -14.32
N GLY A 127 -10.03 8.74 -13.61
CA GLY A 127 -10.77 7.63 -13.01
C GLY A 127 -11.60 8.07 -11.81
N ARG A 128 -12.90 7.75 -11.82
CA ARG A 128 -13.77 7.86 -10.64
C ARG A 128 -13.74 6.53 -9.89
N ARG A 129 -13.54 6.59 -8.57
CA ARG A 129 -13.68 5.42 -7.73
C ARG A 129 -15.17 5.20 -7.43
N GLN A 130 -15.71 4.04 -7.79
CA GLN A 130 -17.14 3.75 -7.64
C GLN A 130 -17.64 3.88 -6.21
N ASP A 131 -16.81 3.48 -5.22
CA ASP A 131 -17.19 3.45 -3.81
C ASP A 131 -16.76 4.70 -3.04
N TRP A 132 -16.43 5.81 -3.73
CA TRP A 132 -15.81 6.97 -3.07
C TRP A 132 -16.73 7.65 -2.05
N SER A 133 -18.02 7.77 -2.34
CA SER A 133 -18.99 8.37 -1.39
C SER A 133 -19.09 7.60 -0.08
N MET A 134 -19.12 6.27 -0.17
CA MET A 134 -19.15 5.39 1.01
C MET A 134 -17.82 5.47 1.79
N ILE A 135 -16.69 5.42 1.08
CA ILE A 135 -15.36 5.56 1.68
C ILE A 135 -15.23 6.91 2.38
N HIS A 136 -15.67 7.99 1.74
CA HIS A 136 -15.65 9.34 2.30
C HIS A 136 -16.49 9.42 3.57
N ALA A 137 -17.73 8.90 3.55
CA ALA A 137 -18.59 8.86 4.73
C ALA A 137 -17.96 8.07 5.88
N GLN A 138 -17.36 6.90 5.60
CA GLN A 138 -16.65 6.13 6.62
C GLN A 138 -15.43 6.88 7.17
N MET A 139 -14.64 7.52 6.31
CA MET A 139 -13.50 8.32 6.75
C MET A 139 -13.92 9.53 7.58
N ALA A 140 -15.05 10.17 7.26
CA ALA A 140 -15.58 11.28 8.04
C ALA A 140 -15.95 10.88 9.50
N VAL A 141 -16.35 9.63 9.72
CA VAL A 141 -16.57 9.11 11.08
C VAL A 141 -15.25 8.98 11.85
N TYR A 142 -14.19 8.46 11.22
CA TYR A 142 -12.89 8.24 11.88
C TYR A 142 -12.04 9.52 11.98
N PHE A 143 -12.26 10.48 11.11
CA PHE A 143 -11.45 11.69 10.97
C PHE A 143 -12.31 12.95 10.86
N ALA A 144 -13.37 13.06 11.68
CA ALA A 144 -14.36 14.12 11.64
C ALA A 144 -13.75 15.53 11.58
N ASP A 145 -12.68 15.79 12.37
CA ASP A 145 -12.02 17.10 12.46
C ASP A 145 -11.09 17.41 11.27
N ARG A 146 -10.89 16.45 10.36
CA ARG A 146 -9.91 16.57 9.25
C ARG A 146 -10.52 16.36 7.87
N MET A 147 -11.78 15.96 7.80
CA MET A 147 -12.47 15.76 6.54
C MET A 147 -13.36 16.97 6.24
N PRO A 148 -13.21 17.63 5.09
CA PRO A 148 -14.13 18.69 4.69
C PRO A 148 -15.52 18.09 4.47
N VAL A 149 -16.54 18.80 4.98
CA VAL A 149 -17.95 18.48 4.77
C VAL A 149 -18.34 18.78 3.32
#